data_146e1658ef7c559bb0bc5bd6cca7c857
#
_entry.id   146e1658ef7c559bb0bc5bd6cca7c857
#
_cell.length_a   1.000
_cell.length_b   1.000
_cell.length_c   1.000
_cell.angle_alpha   90.00
_cell.angle_beta   90.00
_cell.angle_gamma   90.00
#
_symmetry.space_group_name_H-M   'P 1'
#
loop_
_entity.id
_entity.type
_entity.pdbx_description
1 polymer ?
#
loop_
_entity_poly.entity_id
_entity_poly.type
_entity_poly.pdbx_seq_one_letter_code
_entity_poly.pdbx_strand_id
1 'polypeptide(L)'
;MAKPNRKGRNDGAKHVRMYWWMLDSAAYRHLSCYGRALLVEFIYRHNGDNNGSVIMSVREAADRLGVALNTALKALAELQDKGFTRLAKAGSFNLKRRHATEWTLTMFAVGDTKPTKDFMQWKPPEV
;
A
#
# COMPACT_ATOMS: atom_id res chain seq x y z
N MET A 1 -31.41 -9.20 -12.51
CA MET A 1 -29.99 -9.24 -12.18
C MET A 1 -29.22 -8.44 -13.21
N ALA A 2 -28.44 -7.50 -12.78
CA ALA A 2 -27.61 -6.76 -13.71
C ALA A 2 -26.50 -7.68 -14.23
N LYS A 3 -26.37 -7.75 -15.53
CA LYS A 3 -25.26 -8.49 -16.12
C LYS A 3 -23.96 -7.74 -15.86
N PRO A 4 -22.88 -8.45 -15.51
CA PRO A 4 -21.59 -7.80 -15.57
C PRO A 4 -21.38 -7.31 -16.99
N ASN A 5 -20.72 -6.20 -17.16
CA ASN A 5 -20.43 -5.74 -18.50
C ASN A 5 -19.44 -6.70 -19.17
N ARG A 6 -19.16 -6.48 -20.44
CA ARG A 6 -18.29 -7.36 -21.20
C ARG A 6 -16.90 -7.54 -20.62
N LYS A 7 -16.46 -6.61 -19.81
CA LYS A 7 -15.14 -6.67 -19.19
C LYS A 7 -15.18 -7.27 -17.80
N GLY A 8 -16.31 -7.88 -17.44
CA GLY A 8 -16.47 -8.48 -16.13
C GLY A 8 -16.69 -7.51 -15.00
N ARG A 9 -16.91 -6.25 -15.32
CA ARG A 9 -17.17 -5.23 -14.30
C ARG A 9 -18.65 -5.07 -14.09
N ASN A 10 -19.03 -4.94 -12.85
CA ASN A 10 -20.38 -4.58 -12.49
C ASN A 10 -20.53 -3.07 -12.56
N ASP A 11 -21.77 -2.62 -12.61
CA ASP A 11 -22.07 -1.19 -12.48
C ASP A 11 -21.94 -0.71 -11.05
N GLY A 12 -21.40 -1.53 -10.18
CA GLY A 12 -21.23 -1.20 -8.79
C GLY A 12 -20.16 -0.15 -8.54
N ALA A 13 -20.11 0.33 -7.32
CA ALA A 13 -19.16 1.32 -6.88
C ALA A 13 -17.73 0.78 -6.95
N LYS A 14 -16.78 1.68 -7.10
CA LYS A 14 -15.37 1.34 -6.97
C LYS A 14 -15.13 0.74 -5.60
N HIS A 15 -14.20 -0.18 -5.54
CA HIS A 15 -13.94 -0.89 -4.31
C HIS A 15 -12.45 -1.19 -4.16
N VAL A 16 -12.07 -1.57 -2.95
CA VAL A 16 -10.72 -1.97 -2.61
C VAL A 16 -10.76 -3.46 -2.30
N ARG A 17 -9.81 -4.23 -2.85
CA ARG A 17 -9.73 -5.66 -2.60
C ARG A 17 -8.68 -5.98 -1.57
N MET A 18 -9.07 -6.79 -0.59
CA MET A 18 -8.15 -7.33 0.40
C MET A 18 -8.16 -8.85 0.23
N TYR A 19 -7.04 -9.40 -0.19
CA TYR A 19 -6.95 -10.83 -0.48
C TYR A 19 -6.80 -11.65 0.80
N TRP A 20 -7.46 -12.80 0.86
CA TRP A 20 -7.37 -13.70 2.00
C TRP A 20 -5.93 -14.03 2.36
N TRP A 21 -5.14 -14.43 1.37
CA TRP A 21 -3.76 -14.84 1.62
C TRP A 21 -2.93 -13.70 2.21
N MET A 22 -3.26 -12.46 1.91
CA MET A 22 -2.60 -11.31 2.51
C MET A 22 -3.06 -11.11 3.95
N LEU A 23 -4.36 -11.18 4.19
CA LEU A 23 -4.93 -11.00 5.53
C LEU A 23 -4.49 -12.11 6.50
N ASP A 24 -4.25 -13.30 5.97
CA ASP A 24 -3.81 -14.44 6.78
C ASP A 24 -2.30 -14.50 6.97
N SER A 25 -1.56 -13.63 6.30
CA SER A 25 -0.09 -13.64 6.42
C SER A 25 0.35 -13.23 7.82
N ALA A 26 1.49 -13.77 8.24
CA ALA A 26 2.08 -13.38 9.53
C ALA A 26 2.33 -11.89 9.57
N ALA A 27 2.80 -11.31 8.46
CA ALA A 27 3.07 -9.88 8.39
C ALA A 27 1.83 -9.06 8.68
N TYR A 28 0.70 -9.40 8.06
CA TYR A 28 -0.54 -8.63 8.28
C TYR A 28 -1.03 -8.79 9.72
N ARG A 29 -0.97 -10.00 10.25
CA ARG A 29 -1.46 -10.27 11.61
C ARG A 29 -0.65 -9.54 12.66
N HIS A 30 0.58 -9.17 12.36
CA HIS A 30 1.45 -8.42 13.27
C HIS A 30 1.43 -6.92 13.01
N LEU A 31 0.66 -6.46 12.04
CA LEU A 31 0.50 -5.02 11.82
C LEU A 31 -0.30 -4.39 12.94
N SER A 32 0.07 -3.17 13.31
CA SER A 32 -0.77 -2.35 14.17
C SER A 32 -2.05 -1.97 13.43
N CYS A 33 -3.03 -1.47 14.16
CA CYS A 33 -4.26 -0.96 13.55
C CYS A 33 -3.94 0.17 12.57
N TYR A 34 -2.95 0.99 12.86
CA TYR A 34 -2.54 2.08 11.97
C TYR A 34 -1.92 1.56 10.68
N GLY A 35 -1.09 0.52 10.79
CA GLY A 35 -0.50 -0.11 9.60
C GLY A 35 -1.56 -0.73 8.72
N ARG A 36 -2.52 -1.42 9.32
CA ARG A 36 -3.63 -2.02 8.56
C ARG A 36 -4.47 -0.96 7.86
N ALA A 37 -4.78 0.12 8.54
CA ALA A 37 -5.55 1.21 7.96
C ALA A 37 -4.77 1.87 6.80
N LEU A 38 -3.48 2.08 6.97
CA LEU A 38 -2.66 2.69 5.94
C LEU A 38 -2.53 1.78 4.72
N LEU A 39 -2.48 0.47 4.93
CA LEU A 39 -2.45 -0.48 3.82
C LEU A 39 -3.68 -0.33 2.93
N VAL A 40 -4.85 -0.14 3.52
CA VAL A 40 -6.08 0.11 2.76
C VAL A 40 -5.94 1.39 1.94
N GLU A 41 -5.36 2.45 2.51
CA GLU A 41 -5.16 3.70 1.79
C GLU A 41 -4.22 3.55 0.61
N PHE A 42 -3.17 2.74 0.75
CA PHE A 42 -2.28 2.44 -0.36
C PHE A 42 -3.01 1.69 -1.48
N ILE A 43 -3.77 0.67 -1.12
CA ILE A 43 -4.51 -0.12 -2.11
C ILE A 43 -5.55 0.76 -2.81
N TYR A 44 -6.17 1.66 -2.06
CA TYR A 44 -7.11 2.63 -2.62
C TYR A 44 -6.45 3.49 -3.71
N ARG A 45 -5.18 3.85 -3.54
CA ARG A 45 -4.47 4.68 -4.52
C ARG A 45 -3.96 3.91 -5.72
N HIS A 46 -3.89 2.59 -5.61
CA HIS A 46 -3.47 1.75 -6.73
C HIS A 46 -4.58 1.69 -7.77
N ASN A 47 -4.25 1.97 -9.04
CA ASN A 47 -5.25 2.02 -10.10
C ASN A 47 -5.06 0.96 -11.18
N GLY A 48 -4.16 0.02 -10.98
CA GLY A 48 -3.85 -1.02 -11.95
C GLY A 48 -2.63 -0.73 -12.79
N ASP A 49 -2.27 0.54 -12.98
CA ASP A 49 -1.17 0.93 -13.85
C ASP A 49 -0.07 1.69 -13.14
N ASN A 50 -0.32 2.16 -11.93
CA ASN A 50 0.62 3.08 -11.25
C ASN A 50 1.51 2.41 -10.23
N ASN A 51 1.55 1.08 -10.16
CA ASN A 51 2.42 0.44 -9.18
C ASN A 51 3.89 0.70 -9.53
N GLY A 52 4.67 1.02 -8.52
CA GLY A 52 6.03 1.54 -8.70
C GLY A 52 6.07 3.05 -8.64
N SER A 53 4.92 3.70 -8.70
CA SER A 53 4.80 5.16 -8.62
C SER A 53 3.59 5.57 -7.79
N VAL A 54 3.21 4.75 -6.83
CA VAL A 54 2.11 5.08 -5.93
C VAL A 54 2.60 6.15 -4.95
N ILE A 55 1.97 7.29 -4.98
CA ILE A 55 2.40 8.44 -4.19
C ILE A 55 1.77 8.39 -2.79
N MET A 56 2.60 8.53 -1.78
CA MET A 56 2.13 8.65 -0.39
C MET A 56 3.21 9.32 0.43
N SER A 57 2.95 10.54 0.87
CA SER A 57 3.82 11.24 1.80
C SER A 57 3.39 10.96 3.23
N VAL A 58 4.25 11.27 4.18
CA VAL A 58 3.90 11.14 5.61
C VAL A 58 2.70 12.03 5.93
N ARG A 59 2.69 13.24 5.37
CA ARG A 59 1.59 14.17 5.62
C ARG A 59 0.27 13.66 5.08
N GLU A 60 0.28 13.09 3.88
CA GLU A 60 -0.93 12.51 3.32
C GLU A 60 -1.40 11.32 4.12
N ALA A 61 -0.47 10.47 4.55
CA ALA A 61 -0.81 9.33 5.39
C ALA A 61 -1.46 9.79 6.70
N ALA A 62 -0.88 10.83 7.33
CA ALA A 62 -1.43 11.37 8.56
C ALA A 62 -2.84 11.93 8.35
N ASP A 63 -3.05 12.67 7.26
CA ASP A 63 -4.36 13.22 6.93
C ASP A 63 -5.39 12.12 6.70
N ARG A 64 -5.02 11.11 5.92
CA ARG A 64 -5.95 10.03 5.59
C ARG A 64 -6.32 9.18 6.80
N LEU A 65 -5.37 8.98 7.70
CA LEU A 65 -5.61 8.20 8.92
C LEU A 65 -6.20 9.04 10.05
N GLY A 66 -6.12 10.36 9.95
CA GLY A 66 -6.57 11.22 11.03
C GLY A 66 -5.69 11.15 12.25
N VAL A 67 -4.38 11.06 12.06
CA VAL A 67 -3.42 10.88 13.16
C VAL A 67 -2.29 11.89 13.03
N ALA A 68 -1.45 11.96 14.09
CA ALA A 68 -0.27 12.80 14.09
C ALA A 68 0.76 12.29 13.09
N LEU A 69 1.63 13.19 12.63
CA LEU A 69 2.69 12.85 11.68
C LEU A 69 3.56 11.70 12.17
N ASN A 70 3.90 11.70 13.45
CA ASN A 70 4.76 10.67 14.02
C ASN A 70 4.10 9.28 13.96
N THR A 71 2.79 9.22 14.21
CA THR A 71 2.04 7.97 14.11
C THR A 71 2.00 7.48 12.67
N ALA A 72 1.77 8.39 11.72
CA ALA A 72 1.77 8.04 10.30
C ALA A 72 3.15 7.56 9.85
N LEU A 73 4.21 8.20 10.32
CA LEU A 73 5.57 7.79 9.99
C LEU A 73 5.85 6.37 10.46
N LYS A 74 5.41 6.04 11.66
CA LYS A 74 5.57 4.67 12.19
C LYS A 74 4.76 3.66 11.37
N ALA A 75 3.57 4.03 10.94
CA ALA A 75 2.76 3.14 10.10
C ALA A 75 3.41 2.89 8.75
N LEU A 76 3.97 3.93 8.13
CA LEU A 76 4.71 3.79 6.87
C LEU A 76 5.92 2.87 7.05
N ALA A 77 6.68 3.08 8.12
CA ALA A 77 7.85 2.26 8.41
C ALA A 77 7.45 0.80 8.63
N GLU A 78 6.34 0.57 9.32
CA GLU A 78 5.85 -0.77 9.59
C GLU A 78 5.51 -1.53 8.31
N LEU A 79 4.80 -0.88 7.39
CA LEU A 79 4.45 -1.49 6.11
C LEU A 79 5.70 -1.81 5.28
N GLN A 80 6.66 -0.91 5.28
CA GLN A 80 7.91 -1.11 4.56
C GLN A 80 8.72 -2.25 5.19
N ASP A 81 8.82 -2.24 6.50
CA ASP A 81 9.60 -3.22 7.25
C ASP A 81 9.04 -4.64 7.07
N LYS A 82 7.75 -4.77 7.01
CA LYS A 82 7.10 -6.06 6.83
C LYS A 82 6.92 -6.48 5.38
N GLY A 83 7.37 -5.64 4.44
CA GLY A 83 7.41 -6.05 3.05
C GLY A 83 6.14 -5.81 2.25
N PHE A 84 5.20 -5.04 2.76
CA PHE A 84 4.01 -4.66 1.98
C PHE A 84 4.31 -3.60 0.95
N THR A 85 5.22 -2.69 1.29
CA THR A 85 5.60 -1.60 0.39
C THR A 85 7.12 -1.58 0.23
N ARG A 86 7.56 -1.12 -0.93
CA ARG A 86 8.96 -0.81 -1.17
C ARG A 86 9.06 0.65 -1.56
N LEU A 87 10.08 1.31 -1.05
CA LEU A 87 10.35 2.67 -1.46
C LEU A 87 10.88 2.63 -2.90
N ALA A 88 10.13 3.21 -3.82
CA ALA A 88 10.53 3.28 -5.22
C ALA A 88 11.33 4.55 -5.50
N LYS A 89 10.91 5.66 -4.88
CA LYS A 89 11.58 6.93 -5.05
C LYS A 89 11.33 7.78 -3.81
N ALA A 90 12.40 8.18 -3.14
CA ALA A 90 12.29 9.02 -1.96
C ALA A 90 11.80 10.42 -2.36
N GLY A 91 10.90 10.95 -1.54
CA GLY A 91 10.47 12.33 -1.71
C GLY A 91 11.63 13.27 -1.43
N SER A 92 11.64 14.41 -2.11
CA SER A 92 12.62 15.43 -1.86
C SER A 92 11.97 16.80 -1.97
N PHE A 93 12.61 17.75 -1.35
CA PHE A 93 12.16 19.14 -1.38
C PHE A 93 13.38 20.01 -1.56
N ASN A 94 13.37 20.82 -2.62
CA ASN A 94 14.38 21.86 -2.80
C ASN A 94 13.74 23.06 -3.49
N LEU A 95 14.51 24.11 -3.65
CA LEU A 95 14.01 25.37 -4.20
C LEU A 95 13.45 25.26 -5.61
N LYS A 96 13.94 24.29 -6.38
CA LYS A 96 13.57 24.15 -7.79
C LYS A 96 12.61 23.00 -8.05
N ARG A 97 12.58 22.00 -7.19
CA ARG A 97 11.82 20.78 -7.42
C ARG A 97 11.30 20.19 -6.13
N ARG A 98 10.09 19.67 -6.22
CA ARG A 98 9.52 18.78 -5.21
C ARG A 98 9.32 17.43 -5.85
N HIS A 99 9.77 16.40 -5.17
CA HIS A 99 9.48 15.02 -5.58
C HIS A 99 8.63 14.39 -4.50
N ALA A 100 7.51 13.82 -4.91
CA ALA A 100 6.69 13.04 -3.99
C ALA A 100 7.39 11.72 -3.70
N THR A 101 7.14 11.16 -2.51
CA THR A 101 7.60 9.82 -2.19
C THR A 101 6.74 8.83 -2.97
N GLU A 102 7.40 7.95 -3.70
CA GLU A 102 6.74 6.96 -4.54
C GLU A 102 7.02 5.56 -4.02
N TRP A 103 6.03 4.71 -4.10
CA TRP A 103 6.07 3.39 -3.51
C TRP A 103 5.66 2.32 -4.50
N THR A 104 6.17 1.12 -4.28
CA THR A 104 5.70 -0.09 -4.94
C THR A 104 4.94 -0.92 -3.92
N LEU A 105 3.75 -1.39 -4.30
CA LEU A 105 2.97 -2.32 -3.48
C LEU A 105 3.33 -3.73 -3.93
N THR A 106 3.84 -4.54 -3.01
CA THR A 106 4.40 -5.85 -3.37
C THR A 106 3.35 -6.90 -3.69
N MET A 107 2.09 -6.64 -3.35
CA MET A 107 1.00 -7.56 -3.67
C MET A 107 0.48 -7.41 -5.10
N PHE A 108 0.91 -6.40 -5.83
CA PHE A 108 0.46 -6.15 -7.20
C PHE A 108 1.63 -6.17 -8.17
N ALA A 109 1.33 -6.45 -9.43
CA ALA A 109 2.31 -6.43 -10.50
C ALA A 109 2.80 -5.00 -10.77
N VAL A 110 4.04 -4.88 -11.24
CA VAL A 110 4.59 -3.64 -11.77
C VAL A 110 4.80 -3.86 -13.27
N GLY A 111 3.92 -3.29 -14.09
CA GLY A 111 3.94 -3.57 -15.52
C GLY A 111 3.82 -5.07 -15.77
N ASP A 112 4.79 -5.63 -16.46
CA ASP A 112 4.83 -7.06 -16.76
C ASP A 112 5.53 -7.88 -15.67
N THR A 113 6.07 -7.22 -14.65
CA THR A 113 6.77 -7.90 -13.56
C THR A 113 5.76 -8.42 -12.54
N LYS A 114 5.87 -9.70 -12.22
CA LYS A 114 4.96 -10.33 -11.26
C LYS A 114 5.09 -9.71 -9.87
N PRO A 115 4.00 -9.74 -9.08
CA PRO A 115 4.07 -9.29 -7.69
C PRO A 115 5.14 -10.06 -6.92
N THR A 116 5.95 -9.34 -6.17
CA THR A 116 7.02 -9.98 -5.39
C THR A 116 6.52 -10.52 -4.06
N LYS A 117 5.44 -9.95 -3.53
CA LYS A 117 4.79 -10.39 -2.28
C LYS A 117 5.78 -10.57 -1.14
N ASP A 118 6.64 -9.58 -0.96
CA ASP A 118 7.70 -9.63 0.05
C ASP A 118 7.16 -9.95 1.44
N PHE A 119 5.98 -9.42 1.77
CA PHE A 119 5.37 -9.63 3.07
C PHE A 119 5.06 -11.10 3.37
N MET A 120 4.91 -11.93 2.33
CA MET A 120 4.62 -13.37 2.54
C MET A 120 5.80 -14.11 3.15
N GLN A 121 6.99 -13.54 3.05
CA GLN A 121 8.21 -14.14 3.59
C GLN A 121 8.58 -13.60 4.96
N TRP A 122 7.88 -12.57 5.41
CA TRP A 122 8.14 -11.97 6.70
C TRP A 122 7.75 -12.92 7.83
N LYS A 123 8.60 -12.99 8.84
CA LYS A 123 8.34 -13.80 10.04
C LYS A 123 8.58 -12.94 11.26
N PRO A 124 7.79 -13.16 12.33
CA PRO A 124 8.06 -12.43 13.56
C PRO A 124 9.43 -12.82 14.13
N PRO A 125 10.09 -11.88 14.82
CA PRO A 125 11.37 -12.21 15.46
C PRO A 125 11.21 -13.36 16.43
N GLU A 126 12.19 -14.24 16.49
CA GLU A 126 12.20 -15.29 17.49
C GLU A 126 12.48 -14.69 18.86
N VAL A 127 11.79 -15.20 19.84
CA VAL A 127 11.94 -14.75 21.23
C VAL A 127 13.02 -15.56 21.90
#